data_fc9cf6326bc6c7b2a083e5897e39f08f
#
_entry.id   fc9cf6326bc6c7b2a083e5897e39f08f
#
_cell.length_a   1.000
_cell.length_b   1.000
_cell.length_c   1.000
_cell.angle_alpha   90.00
_cell.angle_beta   90.00
_cell.angle_gamma   90.00
#
_symmetry.space_group_name_H-M   'P 1'
#
loop_
_entity.id
_entity.type
_entity.pdbx_description
1 polymer ?
#
loop_
_entity_poly.entity_id
_entity_poly.type
_entity_poly.pdbx_seq_one_letter_code
_entity_poly.pdbx_strand_id
1 'polypeptide(L)'
;MYSIKVEANFSSAHNLRGYKGRCEDLHGHNWKVELTVQAKELNKIGMVQDFRFLKDKLNAVLDKLDHKHLNELGYFKKVNPTSENIAKYIFDCLAGIKGIKSVTVWESENSCATYHE
;
A
#
# COMPACT_ATOMS: atom_id res chain seq x y z
N MET A 1 2.33 4.65 -23.66
CA MET A 1 1.91 4.26 -22.30
C MET A 1 2.24 5.37 -21.31
N TYR A 2 1.26 5.83 -20.57
CA TYR A 2 1.47 6.84 -19.52
C TYR A 2 1.33 6.18 -18.17
N SER A 3 2.13 6.63 -17.21
CA SER A 3 2.04 6.19 -15.82
C SER A 3 1.91 7.41 -14.93
N ILE A 4 1.00 7.36 -13.98
CA ILE A 4 0.88 8.38 -12.94
C ILE A 4 1.00 7.72 -11.57
N LYS A 5 1.39 8.51 -10.59
CA LYS A 5 1.62 8.02 -9.24
C LYS A 5 1.09 9.02 -8.23
N VAL A 6 0.45 8.51 -7.18
CA VAL A 6 0.10 9.29 -6.00
C VAL A 6 0.71 8.64 -4.77
N GLU A 7 0.98 9.42 -3.75
CA GLU A 7 1.58 8.95 -2.50
C GLU A 7 0.71 9.35 -1.32
N ALA A 8 0.72 8.52 -0.29
CA ALA A 8 0.09 8.80 0.99
C ALA A 8 0.84 8.04 2.08
N ASN A 9 0.55 8.37 3.34
CA ASN A 9 1.27 7.80 4.48
C ASN A 9 0.28 7.25 5.49
N PHE A 10 0.75 6.28 6.27
CA PHE A 10 0.07 5.85 7.50
C PHE A 10 1.12 5.48 8.54
N SER A 11 0.75 5.54 9.81
CA SER A 11 1.64 5.20 10.92
C SER A 11 1.03 4.02 11.66
N SER A 12 1.78 2.95 11.80
CA SER A 12 1.28 1.75 12.49
C SER A 12 2.41 0.87 12.98
N ALA A 13 2.09 0.06 13.98
CA ALA A 13 3.03 -0.89 14.56
C ALA A 13 2.80 -2.28 13.99
N HIS A 14 3.85 -3.07 13.96
CA HIS A 14 3.79 -4.46 13.56
C HIS A 14 4.92 -5.26 14.22
N ASN A 15 4.79 -6.57 14.13
CA ASN A 15 5.89 -7.48 14.42
C ASN A 15 5.74 -8.70 13.53
N LEU A 16 6.87 -9.30 13.15
CA LEU A 16 6.88 -10.48 12.30
C LEU A 16 6.86 -11.73 13.17
N ARG A 17 5.95 -12.65 12.87
CA ARG A 17 5.85 -13.96 13.52
C ARG A 17 6.77 -14.92 12.80
N GLY A 18 7.50 -15.73 13.55
CA GLY A 18 8.40 -16.75 12.98
C GLY A 18 9.71 -16.21 12.44
N TYR A 19 10.00 -14.93 12.63
CA TYR A 19 11.26 -14.35 12.19
C TYR A 19 12.40 -14.93 13.01
N LYS A 20 13.34 -15.60 12.34
CA LYS A 20 14.45 -16.35 12.98
C LYS A 20 13.93 -17.32 14.05
N GLY A 21 12.75 -17.93 13.79
CA GLY A 21 12.16 -18.93 14.69
C GLY A 21 11.41 -18.39 15.88
N ARG A 22 11.21 -17.07 15.98
CA ARG A 22 10.49 -16.42 17.08
C ARG A 22 9.79 -15.18 16.58
N CYS A 23 8.92 -14.61 17.44
CA CYS A 23 8.28 -13.35 17.12
C CYS A 23 9.25 -12.19 17.33
N GLU A 24 9.22 -11.25 16.40
CA GLU A 24 9.95 -10.00 16.49
C GLU A 24 9.29 -9.09 17.54
N ASP A 25 10.07 -8.20 18.15
CA ASP A 25 9.51 -7.19 19.04
C ASP A 25 8.60 -6.23 18.31
N LEU A 26 7.51 -5.82 18.97
CA LEU A 26 6.58 -4.84 18.40
C LEU A 26 7.28 -3.50 18.22
N HIS A 27 7.15 -2.92 17.02
CA HIS A 27 7.74 -1.62 16.72
C HIS A 27 6.88 -0.92 15.67
N GLY A 28 7.05 0.40 15.57
CA GLY A 28 6.26 1.23 14.68
C GLY A 28 7.06 1.87 13.58
N HIS A 29 6.37 2.19 12.49
CA HIS A 29 6.94 2.91 11.35
C HIS A 29 5.96 3.95 10.84
N ASN A 30 6.51 4.95 10.17
CA ASN A 30 5.74 5.83 9.29
C ASN A 30 5.88 5.26 7.89
N TRP A 31 4.81 4.63 7.41
CA TRP A 31 4.79 3.94 6.13
C TRP A 31 4.41 4.91 5.02
N LYS A 32 5.20 4.94 3.94
CA LYS A 32 4.83 5.67 2.73
C LYS A 32 4.31 4.68 1.70
N VAL A 33 3.19 5.01 1.08
CA VAL A 33 2.56 4.15 0.09
C VAL A 33 2.44 4.90 -1.23
N GLU A 34 2.86 4.25 -2.32
CA GLU A 34 2.75 4.79 -3.67
C GLU A 34 1.82 3.91 -4.49
N LEU A 35 0.85 4.54 -5.15
CA LEU A 35 -0.07 3.87 -6.06
C LEU A 35 0.25 4.34 -7.48
N THR A 36 0.51 3.38 -8.38
CA THR A 36 0.79 3.65 -9.79
C THR A 36 -0.35 3.14 -10.67
N VAL A 37 -0.82 4.01 -11.57
CA VAL A 37 -1.89 3.71 -12.53
C VAL A 37 -1.39 4.04 -13.92
N GLN A 38 -1.73 3.20 -14.91
CA GLN A 38 -1.26 3.35 -16.29
C GLN A 38 -2.42 3.42 -17.27
N ALA A 39 -2.19 4.08 -18.42
CA ALA A 39 -3.10 4.07 -19.54
C ALA A 39 -2.33 4.28 -20.84
N LYS A 40 -2.81 3.67 -21.93
CA LYS A 40 -2.23 3.88 -23.27
C LYS A 40 -2.61 5.24 -23.82
N GLU A 41 -3.80 5.72 -23.48
CA GLU A 41 -4.35 6.96 -24.00
C GLU A 41 -4.84 7.84 -22.87
N LEU A 42 -4.83 9.14 -23.10
CA LEU A 42 -5.34 10.13 -22.16
C LEU A 42 -6.83 10.37 -22.40
N ASN A 43 -7.53 10.83 -21.39
CA ASN A 43 -8.93 11.22 -21.53
C ASN A 43 -9.03 12.57 -22.25
N LYS A 44 -10.26 13.08 -22.40
CA LYS A 44 -10.54 14.32 -23.17
C LYS A 44 -9.81 15.55 -22.66
N ILE A 45 -9.42 15.57 -21.38
CA ILE A 45 -8.71 16.70 -20.79
C ILE A 45 -7.23 16.42 -20.57
N GLY A 46 -6.73 15.32 -21.13
CA GLY A 46 -5.29 15.03 -21.10
C GLY A 46 -4.80 14.31 -19.87
N MET A 47 -5.65 13.56 -19.18
CA MET A 47 -5.27 12.85 -17.95
C MET A 47 -5.43 11.35 -18.10
N VAL A 48 -4.58 10.60 -17.39
CA VAL A 48 -4.79 9.16 -17.15
C VAL A 48 -5.96 8.99 -16.19
N GLN A 49 -5.91 9.73 -15.09
CA GLN A 49 -6.94 9.74 -14.06
C GLN A 49 -6.73 10.98 -13.19
N ASP A 50 -7.78 11.46 -12.54
CA ASP A 50 -7.69 12.56 -11.61
C ASP A 50 -6.90 12.14 -10.36
N PHE A 51 -5.85 12.89 -10.00
CA PHE A 51 -5.06 12.62 -8.81
C PHE A 51 -5.89 12.64 -7.53
N ARG A 52 -6.90 13.52 -7.45
CA ARG A 52 -7.77 13.60 -6.26
C ARG A 52 -8.56 12.31 -6.07
N PHE A 53 -9.09 11.76 -7.17
CA PHE A 53 -9.80 10.49 -7.13
C PHE A 53 -8.89 9.38 -6.58
N LEU A 54 -7.66 9.30 -7.10
CA LEU A 54 -6.70 8.27 -6.66
C LEU A 54 -6.28 8.47 -5.21
N LYS A 55 -6.04 9.71 -4.79
CA LYS A 55 -5.67 10.00 -3.41
C LYS A 55 -6.80 9.65 -2.44
N ASP A 56 -8.03 9.96 -2.78
CA ASP A 56 -9.19 9.64 -1.94
C ASP A 56 -9.34 8.13 -1.79
N LYS A 57 -9.19 7.38 -2.88
CA LYS A 57 -9.26 5.92 -2.84
C LYS A 57 -8.14 5.33 -1.99
N LEU A 58 -6.92 5.81 -2.19
CA LEU A 58 -5.77 5.34 -1.42
C LEU A 58 -5.94 5.65 0.07
N ASN A 59 -6.29 6.89 0.41
CA ASN A 59 -6.47 7.28 1.80
C ASN A 59 -7.59 6.50 2.49
N ALA A 60 -8.66 6.17 1.79
CA ALA A 60 -9.74 5.35 2.36
C ALA A 60 -9.23 3.97 2.79
N VAL A 61 -8.32 3.37 2.02
CA VAL A 61 -7.70 2.09 2.40
C VAL A 61 -6.72 2.29 3.56
N LEU A 62 -5.88 3.33 3.49
CA LEU A 62 -4.87 3.57 4.52
C LEU A 62 -5.48 3.93 5.87
N ASP A 63 -6.66 4.52 5.90
CA ASP A 63 -7.38 4.81 7.15
C ASP A 63 -7.68 3.54 7.94
N LYS A 64 -7.81 2.41 7.27
CA LYS A 64 -8.01 1.10 7.93
C LYS A 64 -6.74 0.58 8.57
N LEU A 65 -5.59 1.06 8.12
CA LEU A 65 -4.27 0.62 8.58
C LEU A 65 -3.64 1.60 9.57
N ASP A 66 -4.10 2.84 9.56
CA ASP A 66 -3.47 3.93 10.30
C ASP A 66 -3.71 3.83 11.81
N HIS A 67 -2.67 4.08 12.59
CA HIS A 67 -2.72 4.05 14.06
C HIS A 67 -3.25 2.71 14.60
N LYS A 68 -2.78 1.62 14.02
CA LYS A 68 -3.17 0.26 14.40
C LYS A 68 -1.96 -0.58 14.79
N HIS A 69 -2.22 -1.66 15.49
CA HIS A 69 -1.31 -2.80 15.58
C HIS A 69 -1.71 -3.73 14.43
N LEU A 70 -0.95 -3.74 13.36
CA LEU A 70 -1.35 -4.41 12.11
C LEU A 70 -1.63 -5.90 12.31
N ASN A 71 -0.88 -6.56 13.18
CA ASN A 71 -1.08 -8.00 13.45
C ASN A 71 -2.46 -8.34 13.99
N GLU A 72 -3.17 -7.36 14.58
CA GLU A 72 -4.51 -7.56 15.12
C GLU A 72 -5.61 -7.39 14.09
N LEU A 73 -5.31 -6.84 12.93
CA LEU A 73 -6.28 -6.71 11.84
C LEU A 73 -6.56 -8.09 11.24
N GLY A 74 -7.82 -8.33 10.86
CA GLY A 74 -8.25 -9.64 10.39
C GLY A 74 -7.36 -10.25 9.32
N TYR A 75 -7.00 -9.47 8.30
CA TYR A 75 -6.15 -9.95 7.21
C TYR A 75 -4.78 -10.42 7.73
N PHE A 76 -4.20 -9.69 8.69
CA PHE A 76 -2.84 -9.96 9.16
C PHE A 76 -2.77 -10.90 10.36
N LYS A 77 -3.88 -11.49 10.78
CA LYS A 77 -3.85 -12.48 11.87
C LYS A 77 -3.13 -13.75 11.46
N LYS A 78 -3.23 -14.15 10.18
CA LYS A 78 -2.58 -15.35 9.65
C LYS A 78 -1.44 -15.05 8.68
N VAL A 79 -1.36 -13.82 8.20
CA VAL A 79 -0.37 -13.36 7.21
C VAL A 79 0.45 -12.28 7.88
N ASN A 80 1.77 -12.44 7.88
CA ASN A 80 2.64 -11.43 8.48
C ASN A 80 2.47 -10.07 7.82
N PRO A 81 2.40 -8.99 8.60
CA PRO A 81 2.33 -7.63 8.04
C PRO A 81 3.70 -7.12 7.60
N THR A 82 4.28 -7.80 6.63
CA THR A 82 5.50 -7.39 5.94
C THR A 82 5.14 -6.29 4.93
N SER A 83 6.14 -5.54 4.47
CA SER A 83 5.92 -4.56 3.39
C SER A 83 5.30 -5.20 2.17
N GLU A 84 5.72 -6.43 1.82
CA GLU A 84 5.19 -7.21 0.71
C GLU A 84 3.70 -7.51 0.87
N ASN A 85 3.32 -8.03 2.02
CA ASN A 85 1.93 -8.40 2.29
C ASN A 85 1.03 -7.17 2.47
N ILE A 86 1.56 -6.09 3.02
CA ILE A 86 0.83 -4.83 3.11
C ILE A 86 0.57 -4.28 1.69
N ALA A 87 1.59 -4.32 0.83
CA ALA A 87 1.44 -3.86 -0.56
C ALA A 87 0.36 -4.67 -1.30
N LYS A 88 0.37 -5.99 -1.15
CA LYS A 88 -0.66 -6.84 -1.76
C LYS A 88 -2.05 -6.55 -1.21
N TYR A 89 -2.17 -6.38 0.10
CA TYR A 89 -3.45 -6.05 0.72
C TYR A 89 -4.03 -4.75 0.13
N ILE A 90 -3.20 -3.71 0.05
CA ILE A 90 -3.64 -2.42 -0.50
C ILE A 90 -4.00 -2.56 -1.97
N PHE A 91 -3.18 -3.26 -2.75
CA PHE A 91 -3.46 -3.50 -4.17
C PHE A 91 -4.82 -4.17 -4.34
N ASP A 92 -5.07 -5.24 -3.58
CA ASP A 92 -6.34 -5.98 -3.69
C ASP A 92 -7.54 -5.10 -3.32
N CYS A 93 -7.40 -4.23 -2.34
CA CYS A 93 -8.46 -3.27 -1.98
C CYS A 93 -8.72 -2.25 -3.10
N LEU A 94 -7.74 -1.97 -3.94
CA LEU A 94 -7.81 -0.97 -5.00
C LEU A 94 -7.95 -1.59 -6.40
N ALA A 95 -8.09 -2.90 -6.48
CA ALA A 95 -8.08 -3.63 -7.76
C ALA A 95 -9.18 -3.20 -8.74
N GLY A 96 -10.24 -2.55 -8.25
CA GLY A 96 -11.30 -2.00 -9.09
C GLY A 96 -10.92 -0.74 -9.86
N ILE A 97 -9.80 -0.12 -9.55
CA ILE A 97 -9.34 1.07 -10.26
C ILE A 97 -8.82 0.65 -11.63
N LYS A 98 -9.40 1.21 -12.69
CA LYS A 98 -8.98 0.91 -14.07
C LYS A 98 -7.53 1.32 -14.26
N GLY A 99 -6.72 0.40 -14.77
CA GLY A 99 -5.32 0.66 -15.08
C GLY A 99 -4.38 0.59 -13.90
N ILE A 100 -4.84 0.11 -12.74
CA ILE A 100 -3.94 -0.06 -11.60
C ILE A 100 -2.75 -0.94 -12.01
N LYS A 101 -1.55 -0.47 -11.70
CA LYS A 101 -0.31 -1.16 -12.07
C LYS A 101 0.38 -1.77 -10.87
N SER A 102 0.58 -0.99 -9.81
CA SER A 102 1.37 -1.43 -8.68
C SER A 102 1.09 -0.60 -7.44
N VAL A 103 1.39 -1.21 -6.29
CA VAL A 103 1.43 -0.52 -5.00
C VAL A 103 2.81 -0.78 -4.40
N THR A 104 3.48 0.28 -3.98
CA THR A 104 4.77 0.22 -3.30
C THR A 104 4.61 0.69 -1.86
N VAL A 105 5.12 -0.07 -0.93
CA VAL A 105 5.07 0.24 0.50
C VAL A 105 6.49 0.38 1.03
N TRP A 106 6.79 1.56 1.55
CA TRP A 106 8.08 1.91 2.14
C TRP A 106 8.00 1.75 3.66
N GLU A 107 8.77 0.83 4.20
CA GLU A 107 8.89 0.67 5.64
C GLU A 107 9.79 1.75 6.25
N SER A 108 10.81 2.15 5.50
CA SER A 108 11.77 3.19 5.87
C SER A 108 12.10 4.02 4.63
N GLU A 109 13.00 5.00 4.78
CA GLU A 109 13.41 5.86 3.66
C GLU A 109 14.15 5.12 2.55
N ASN A 110 14.70 3.94 2.85
CA ASN A 110 15.58 3.23 1.91
C ASN A 110 15.16 1.78 1.64
N SER A 111 14.01 1.35 2.11
CA SER A 111 13.57 -0.03 1.92
C SER A 111 12.08 -0.10 1.65
N CYS A 112 11.72 -0.74 0.54
CA CYS A 112 10.33 -0.87 0.14
C CYS A 112 10.07 -2.20 -0.54
N ALA A 113 8.79 -2.53 -0.68
CA ALA A 113 8.33 -3.65 -1.46
C ALA A 113 7.23 -3.19 -2.41
N THR A 114 7.16 -3.78 -3.58
CA THR A 114 6.14 -3.46 -4.58
C THR A 114 5.37 -4.72 -4.93
N TYR A 115 4.05 -4.63 -4.92
CA TYR A 115 3.18 -5.65 -5.49
C TYR A 115 2.62 -5.16 -6.82
N HIS A 116 2.70 -5.98 -7.83
CA HIS A 116 2.12 -5.73 -9.16
C HIS A 116 1.64 -7.05 -9.76
N GLU A 117 0.79 -6.95 -10.75
CA GLU A 117 0.36 -8.13 -11.53
C GLU A 117 0.91 -8.09 -12.93
#